data_15d94f6489a7adc555200fc69e604dbb
#
_entry.id   15d94f6489a7adc555200fc69e604dbb
#
_cell.length_a   1.000
_cell.length_b   1.000
_cell.length_c   1.000
_cell.angle_alpha   90.00
_cell.angle_beta   90.00
_cell.angle_gamma   90.00
#
_symmetry.space_group_name_H-M   'P 1'
#
loop_
_entity.id
_entity.type
_entity.pdbx_description
1 polymer ?
#
loop_
_entity_poly.entity_id
_entity_poly.type
_entity_poly.pdbx_seq_one_letter_code
_entity_poly.pdbx_strand_id
1 'polypeptide(L)'
;MRLAIMTPQRPQSEMLIRRLVQHGMPPALVLYHQKAEVPVRDRILKGVKASIKSILFRGSISERIRRVRLSYERDARFLLDDYAQRHGLSRDMSGLNAVHHISQVNHADTAALLKSHDIDVLFIWGVPIIRSNIIGSVRTMVINAHSSILPEYRGAKSEFWQCFHQDFKHAGITLHQVDVGVDTGDILMQVKANPPDCTNPERLRVSNAIRVIEGLPMLLETVKSGSYRRILQSDLSKPKTPTYRVKDVGIEHLSKVYLGVHGKLGS
;
A
#
# COMPACT_ATOMS: atom_id res chain seq x y z
N MET A 1 18.38 -16.04 -5.02
CA MET A 1 17.14 -15.65 -4.28
C MET A 1 15.99 -15.53 -5.29
N ARG A 2 14.97 -16.35 -5.14
CA ARG A 2 13.75 -16.32 -5.98
C ARG A 2 12.69 -15.43 -5.33
N LEU A 3 12.36 -14.34 -5.98
CA LEU A 3 11.43 -13.31 -5.49
C LEU A 3 10.02 -13.52 -6.05
N ALA A 4 8.99 -13.44 -5.19
CA ALA A 4 7.61 -13.26 -5.62
C ALA A 4 7.07 -11.89 -5.17
N ILE A 5 6.18 -11.33 -5.97
CA ILE A 5 5.44 -10.09 -5.65
C ILE A 5 3.95 -10.42 -5.59
N MET A 6 3.28 -10.05 -4.50
CA MET A 6 1.83 -10.17 -4.35
C MET A 6 1.24 -8.78 -4.07
N THR A 7 0.43 -8.27 -4.98
CA THR A 7 -0.07 -6.88 -4.94
C THR A 7 -1.34 -6.75 -5.79
N PRO A 8 -2.23 -5.77 -5.55
CA PRO A 8 -3.24 -5.40 -6.54
C PRO A 8 -2.58 -4.88 -7.82
N GLN A 9 -3.16 -5.16 -8.98
CA GLN A 9 -2.70 -4.59 -10.24
C GLN A 9 -3.01 -3.09 -10.28
N ARG A 10 -1.97 -2.27 -10.13
CA ARG A 10 -2.02 -0.80 -10.08
C ARG A 10 -0.77 -0.21 -10.73
N PRO A 11 -0.80 1.06 -11.21
CA PRO A 11 0.36 1.70 -11.81
C PRO A 11 1.64 1.61 -10.96
N GLN A 12 1.55 1.90 -9.66
CA GLN A 12 2.70 1.82 -8.77
C GLN A 12 3.26 0.40 -8.58
N SER A 13 2.39 -0.61 -8.64
CA SER A 13 2.82 -2.02 -8.57
C SER A 13 3.59 -2.45 -9.83
N GLU A 14 3.11 -2.02 -10.99
CA GLU A 14 3.76 -2.26 -12.28
C GLU A 14 5.12 -1.54 -12.35
N MET A 15 5.17 -0.28 -11.89
CA MET A 15 6.43 0.47 -11.77
C MET A 15 7.44 -0.20 -10.84
N LEU A 16 6.98 -0.70 -9.69
CA LEU A 16 7.84 -1.44 -8.76
C LEU A 16 8.47 -2.66 -9.44
N ILE A 17 7.67 -3.45 -10.14
CA ILE A 17 8.15 -4.64 -10.84
C ILE A 17 9.19 -4.25 -11.90
N ARG A 18 8.93 -3.20 -12.68
CA ARG A 18 9.91 -2.69 -13.65
C ARG A 18 11.18 -2.17 -12.99
N ARG A 19 11.07 -1.49 -11.85
CA ARG A 19 12.24 -1.06 -11.09
C ARG A 19 13.09 -2.24 -10.64
N LEU A 20 12.46 -3.32 -10.17
CA LEU A 20 13.17 -4.56 -9.82
C LEU A 20 13.88 -5.18 -11.03
N VAL A 21 13.24 -5.19 -12.20
CA VAL A 21 13.86 -5.67 -13.44
C VAL A 21 15.08 -4.81 -13.82
N GLN A 22 14.97 -3.47 -13.72
CA GLN A 22 16.11 -2.57 -13.96
C GLN A 22 17.29 -2.81 -13.01
N HIS A 23 17.01 -3.24 -11.77
CA HIS A 23 18.04 -3.62 -10.81
C HIS A 23 18.54 -5.07 -10.94
N GLY A 24 18.19 -5.78 -12.02
CA GLY A 24 18.62 -7.17 -12.21
C GLY A 24 17.97 -8.18 -11.24
N MET A 25 16.82 -7.82 -10.66
CA MET A 25 16.06 -8.66 -9.73
C MET A 25 14.64 -8.94 -10.23
N PRO A 26 14.46 -9.49 -11.45
CA PRO A 26 13.14 -9.77 -11.98
C PRO A 26 12.41 -10.76 -11.06
N PRO A 27 11.12 -10.50 -10.70
CA PRO A 27 10.35 -11.46 -9.95
C PRO A 27 10.19 -12.79 -10.70
N ALA A 28 10.40 -13.90 -9.99
CA ALA A 28 10.12 -15.24 -10.54
C ALA A 28 8.60 -15.50 -10.62
N LEU A 29 7.81 -14.81 -9.81
CA LEU A 29 6.36 -14.94 -9.77
C LEU A 29 5.71 -13.61 -9.41
N VAL A 30 4.67 -13.21 -10.14
CA VAL A 30 3.82 -12.06 -9.82
C VAL A 30 2.39 -12.55 -9.59
N LEU A 31 1.84 -12.26 -8.43
CA LEU A 31 0.47 -12.58 -8.03
C LEU A 31 -0.34 -11.29 -7.91
N TYR A 32 -1.19 -11.02 -8.89
CA TYR A 32 -2.12 -9.89 -8.83
C TYR A 32 -3.38 -10.26 -8.07
N HIS A 33 -3.54 -9.70 -6.88
CA HIS A 33 -4.80 -9.83 -6.13
C HIS A 33 -5.88 -8.96 -6.76
N GLN A 34 -6.91 -9.61 -7.27
CA GLN A 34 -8.12 -8.97 -7.79
C GLN A 34 -9.27 -9.23 -6.82
N LYS A 35 -9.98 -8.18 -6.44
CA LYS A 35 -11.27 -8.38 -5.77
C LYS A 35 -12.20 -9.12 -6.71
N ALA A 36 -12.99 -10.05 -6.17
CA ALA A 36 -14.03 -10.73 -6.94
C ALA A 36 -14.82 -9.72 -7.77
N GLU A 37 -15.01 -10.03 -9.05
CA GLU A 37 -15.74 -9.14 -9.94
C GLU A 37 -17.16 -8.93 -9.42
N VAL A 38 -17.52 -7.67 -9.23
CA VAL A 38 -18.91 -7.31 -8.94
C VAL A 38 -19.70 -7.50 -10.22
N PRO A 39 -20.80 -8.28 -10.21
CA PRO A 39 -21.63 -8.49 -11.39
C PRO A 39 -21.96 -7.16 -12.10
N VAL A 40 -21.97 -7.17 -13.42
CA VAL A 40 -22.20 -5.97 -14.25
C VAL A 40 -23.48 -5.23 -13.82
N ARG A 41 -24.56 -5.98 -13.53
CA ARG A 41 -25.83 -5.45 -13.01
C ARG A 41 -25.64 -4.62 -11.74
N ASP A 42 -24.86 -5.12 -10.77
CA ASP A 42 -24.60 -4.44 -9.49
C ASP A 42 -23.68 -3.22 -9.69
N ARG A 43 -22.78 -3.29 -10.66
CA ARG A 43 -21.92 -2.17 -11.05
C ARG A 43 -22.74 -1.03 -11.65
N ILE A 44 -23.67 -1.35 -12.55
CA ILE A 44 -24.60 -0.38 -13.15
C ILE A 44 -25.49 0.22 -12.07
N LEU A 45 -26.12 -0.60 -11.21
CA LEU A 45 -26.95 -0.14 -10.10
C LEU A 45 -26.20 0.77 -9.13
N LYS A 46 -24.95 0.44 -8.79
CA LYS A 46 -24.08 1.31 -7.97
C LYS A 46 -23.76 2.61 -8.68
N GLY A 47 -23.49 2.59 -9.97
CA GLY A 47 -23.25 3.78 -10.79
C GLY A 47 -24.46 4.70 -10.85
N VAL A 48 -25.66 4.17 -11.11
CA VAL A 48 -26.93 4.91 -11.13
C VAL A 48 -27.24 5.52 -9.76
N LYS A 49 -27.13 4.72 -8.66
CA LYS A 49 -27.30 5.20 -7.28
C LYS A 49 -26.31 6.33 -6.94
N ALA A 50 -25.05 6.20 -7.36
CA ALA A 50 -24.03 7.23 -7.13
C ALA A 50 -24.35 8.53 -7.91
N SER A 51 -24.84 8.43 -9.14
CA SER A 51 -25.25 9.58 -9.96
C SER A 51 -26.46 10.29 -9.36
N ILE A 52 -27.50 9.54 -8.98
CA ILE A 52 -28.70 10.09 -8.31
C ILE A 52 -28.29 10.77 -7.00
N LYS A 53 -27.47 10.11 -6.19
CA LYS A 53 -26.95 10.67 -4.94
C LYS A 53 -26.15 11.97 -5.18
N SER A 54 -25.33 12.02 -6.21
CA SER A 54 -24.56 13.21 -6.60
C SER A 54 -25.48 14.40 -7.00
N ILE A 55 -26.62 14.13 -7.64
CA ILE A 55 -27.60 15.17 -8.02
C ILE A 55 -28.37 15.65 -6.79
N LEU A 56 -28.86 14.73 -5.97
CA LEU A 56 -29.68 15.04 -4.79
C LEU A 56 -28.89 15.72 -3.65
N PHE A 57 -27.59 15.45 -3.55
CA PHE A 57 -26.71 15.97 -2.51
C PHE A 57 -25.70 17.02 -3.01
N ARG A 58 -26.03 17.73 -4.10
CA ARG A 58 -25.23 18.88 -4.58
C ARG A 58 -25.06 19.89 -3.45
N GLY A 59 -23.79 20.21 -3.12
CA GLY A 59 -23.44 21.12 -2.02
C GLY A 59 -23.30 20.47 -0.65
N SER A 60 -23.62 19.17 -0.51
CA SER A 60 -23.41 18.46 0.77
C SER A 60 -21.91 18.41 1.14
N ILE A 61 -21.65 18.25 2.43
CA ILE A 61 -20.28 18.08 2.95
C ILE A 61 -19.58 16.91 2.26
N SER A 62 -20.28 15.80 2.06
CA SER A 62 -19.73 14.62 1.37
C SER A 62 -19.31 14.93 -0.08
N GLU A 63 -20.07 15.74 -0.80
CA GLU A 63 -19.73 16.15 -2.17
C GLU A 63 -18.53 17.13 -2.18
N ARG A 64 -18.46 18.04 -1.22
CA ARG A 64 -17.32 18.96 -1.08
C ARG A 64 -16.02 18.18 -0.80
N ILE A 65 -16.07 17.22 0.14
CA ILE A 65 -14.96 16.33 0.45
C ILE A 65 -14.55 15.56 -0.81
N ARG A 66 -15.50 15.00 -1.54
CA ARG A 66 -15.25 14.24 -2.77
C ARG A 66 -14.50 15.09 -3.81
N ARG A 67 -14.91 16.33 -4.04
CA ARG A 67 -14.27 17.24 -5.00
C ARG A 67 -12.83 17.54 -4.61
N VAL A 68 -12.58 17.93 -3.36
CA VAL A 68 -11.24 18.23 -2.87
C VAL A 68 -10.35 16.98 -2.98
N ARG A 69 -10.85 15.83 -2.56
CA ARG A 69 -10.13 14.57 -2.67
C ARG A 69 -9.77 14.23 -4.12
N LEU A 70 -10.70 14.40 -5.07
CA LEU A 70 -10.43 14.15 -6.50
C LEU A 70 -9.36 15.08 -7.06
N SER A 71 -9.30 16.35 -6.62
CA SER A 71 -8.20 17.25 -7.03
C SER A 71 -6.86 16.75 -6.49
N TYR A 72 -6.79 16.37 -5.22
CA TYR A 72 -5.57 15.80 -4.63
C TYR A 72 -5.13 14.48 -5.30
N GLU A 73 -6.08 13.61 -5.65
CA GLU A 73 -5.79 12.37 -6.38
C GLU A 73 -5.22 12.65 -7.77
N ARG A 74 -5.70 13.68 -8.47
CA ARG A 74 -5.17 14.11 -9.78
C ARG A 74 -3.75 14.63 -9.66
N ASP A 75 -3.50 15.53 -8.69
CA ASP A 75 -2.18 16.11 -8.46
C ASP A 75 -1.16 15.04 -8.03
N ALA A 76 -1.59 14.10 -7.18
CA ALA A 76 -0.78 12.97 -6.78
C ALA A 76 -0.47 12.01 -7.93
N ARG A 77 -1.43 11.81 -8.86
CA ARG A 77 -1.20 11.00 -10.06
C ARG A 77 -0.14 11.63 -10.96
N PHE A 78 -0.19 12.95 -11.14
CA PHE A 78 0.83 13.66 -11.91
C PHE A 78 2.24 13.43 -11.34
N LEU A 79 2.40 13.46 -10.02
CA LEU A 79 3.66 13.15 -9.35
C LEU A 79 4.17 11.74 -9.69
N LEU A 80 3.27 10.75 -9.74
CA LEU A 80 3.64 9.38 -10.06
C LEU A 80 4.03 9.21 -11.54
N ASP A 81 3.28 9.86 -12.44
CA ASP A 81 3.53 9.79 -13.88
C ASP A 81 4.85 10.51 -14.23
N ASP A 82 5.14 11.67 -13.63
CA ASP A 82 6.41 12.38 -13.77
C ASP A 82 7.59 11.53 -13.26
N TYR A 83 7.43 10.88 -12.10
CA TYR A 83 8.43 9.96 -11.59
C TYR A 83 8.69 8.81 -12.58
N ALA A 84 7.65 8.19 -13.11
CA ALA A 84 7.77 7.10 -14.07
C ALA A 84 8.49 7.52 -15.35
N GLN A 85 8.16 8.70 -15.87
CA GLN A 85 8.81 9.26 -17.06
C GLN A 85 10.30 9.50 -16.83
N ARG A 86 10.66 10.16 -15.73
CA ARG A 86 12.07 10.45 -15.41
C ARG A 86 12.93 9.20 -15.21
N HIS A 87 12.34 8.10 -14.77
CA HIS A 87 13.05 6.84 -14.51
C HIS A 87 12.85 5.77 -15.60
N GLY A 88 12.17 6.10 -16.70
CA GLY A 88 11.92 5.16 -17.80
C GLY A 88 11.11 3.92 -17.35
N LEU A 89 10.19 4.08 -16.39
CA LEU A 89 9.38 2.99 -15.86
C LEU A 89 8.11 2.81 -16.69
N SER A 90 8.19 1.95 -17.69
CA SER A 90 7.03 1.52 -18.49
C SER A 90 6.03 0.73 -17.63
N ARG A 91 4.75 0.78 -18.00
CA ARG A 91 3.70 -0.12 -17.47
C ARG A 91 3.61 -1.44 -18.23
N ASP A 92 4.39 -1.60 -19.29
CA ASP A 92 4.43 -2.84 -20.04
C ASP A 92 5.03 -3.97 -19.21
N MET A 93 4.25 -5.04 -19.02
CA MET A 93 4.61 -6.22 -18.24
C MET A 93 5.06 -7.39 -19.14
N SER A 94 5.28 -7.15 -20.42
CA SER A 94 5.85 -8.15 -21.33
C SER A 94 7.24 -8.60 -20.84
N GLY A 95 7.54 -9.87 -21.01
CA GLY A 95 8.81 -10.45 -20.56
C GLY A 95 8.87 -10.92 -19.10
N LEU A 96 7.77 -10.90 -18.35
CA LEU A 96 7.65 -11.58 -17.07
C LEU A 96 7.18 -13.03 -17.28
N ASN A 97 7.90 -13.98 -16.70
CA ASN A 97 7.70 -15.41 -16.98
C ASN A 97 6.46 -16.02 -16.30
N ALA A 98 6.03 -15.49 -15.15
CA ALA A 98 4.92 -16.04 -14.40
C ALA A 98 4.09 -14.92 -13.75
N VAL A 99 2.94 -14.63 -14.35
CA VAL A 99 1.96 -13.66 -13.83
C VAL A 99 0.62 -14.38 -13.64
N HIS A 100 0.09 -14.37 -12.43
CA HIS A 100 -1.19 -14.97 -12.10
C HIS A 100 -2.11 -13.95 -11.43
N HIS A 101 -3.41 -14.09 -11.71
CA HIS A 101 -4.47 -13.34 -11.02
C HIS A 101 -5.10 -14.24 -9.96
N ILE A 102 -5.15 -13.75 -8.72
CA ILE A 102 -5.73 -14.48 -7.59
C ILE A 102 -6.86 -13.66 -6.96
N SER A 103 -7.96 -14.31 -6.60
CA SER A 103 -9.08 -13.67 -5.90
C SER A 103 -8.96 -13.77 -4.38
N GLN A 104 -8.26 -14.79 -3.88
CA GLN A 104 -8.11 -15.07 -2.45
C GLN A 104 -6.64 -15.28 -2.10
N VAL A 105 -6.07 -14.32 -1.37
CA VAL A 105 -4.64 -14.35 -1.01
C VAL A 105 -4.26 -15.54 -0.13
N ASN A 106 -5.19 -16.04 0.69
CA ASN A 106 -4.95 -17.13 1.64
C ASN A 106 -5.46 -18.49 1.15
N HIS A 107 -5.78 -18.64 -0.15
CA HIS A 107 -6.22 -19.92 -0.70
C HIS A 107 -5.08 -20.94 -0.77
N ALA A 108 -5.41 -22.23 -0.72
CA ALA A 108 -4.43 -23.30 -0.84
C ALA A 108 -3.67 -23.24 -2.17
N ASP A 109 -4.35 -22.90 -3.27
CA ASP A 109 -3.72 -22.75 -4.60
C ASP A 109 -2.67 -21.63 -4.62
N THR A 110 -2.91 -20.53 -3.90
CA THR A 110 -1.91 -19.46 -3.77
C THR A 110 -0.65 -19.96 -3.05
N ALA A 111 -0.83 -20.73 -1.98
CA ALA A 111 0.27 -21.35 -1.27
C ALA A 111 1.00 -22.39 -2.14
N ALA A 112 0.26 -23.17 -2.93
CA ALA A 112 0.82 -24.15 -3.86
C ALA A 112 1.65 -23.46 -4.97
N LEU A 113 1.17 -22.35 -5.54
CA LEU A 113 1.93 -21.55 -6.51
C LEU A 113 3.25 -21.04 -5.93
N LEU A 114 3.24 -20.52 -4.71
CA LEU A 114 4.48 -20.05 -4.05
C LEU A 114 5.47 -21.20 -3.87
N LYS A 115 5.01 -22.35 -3.43
CA LYS A 115 5.84 -23.57 -3.24
C LYS A 115 6.39 -24.11 -4.56
N SER A 116 5.54 -24.24 -5.60
CA SER A 116 5.96 -24.77 -6.90
C SER A 116 6.98 -23.90 -7.63
N HIS A 117 7.06 -22.61 -7.27
CA HIS A 117 8.06 -21.68 -7.79
C HIS A 117 9.28 -21.54 -6.87
N ASP A 118 9.40 -22.35 -5.79
CA ASP A 118 10.52 -22.31 -4.84
C ASP A 118 10.85 -20.91 -4.34
N ILE A 119 9.85 -20.15 -3.92
CA ILE A 119 10.02 -18.74 -3.54
C ILE A 119 10.82 -18.62 -2.23
N ASP A 120 11.89 -17.85 -2.29
CA ASP A 120 12.68 -17.50 -1.10
C ASP A 120 12.06 -16.32 -0.35
N VAL A 121 11.74 -15.25 -1.08
CA VAL A 121 11.19 -14.01 -0.52
C VAL A 121 9.88 -13.67 -1.23
N LEU A 122 8.83 -13.44 -0.44
CA LEU A 122 7.57 -12.90 -0.91
C LEU A 122 7.45 -11.44 -0.46
N PHE A 123 7.38 -10.51 -1.39
CA PHE A 123 6.99 -9.13 -1.09
C PHE A 123 5.49 -8.95 -1.28
N ILE A 124 4.82 -8.43 -0.26
CA ILE A 124 3.40 -8.10 -0.31
C ILE A 124 3.18 -6.59 -0.17
N TRP A 125 2.20 -6.05 -0.89
CA TRP A 125 1.89 -4.64 -0.84
C TRP A 125 0.42 -4.35 -1.13
N GLY A 126 -0.31 -3.86 -0.11
CA GLY A 126 -1.71 -3.46 -0.25
C GLY A 126 -2.68 -4.62 -0.51
N VAL A 127 -2.33 -5.82 -0.10
CA VAL A 127 -3.20 -7.01 -0.10
C VAL A 127 -3.87 -7.18 1.28
N PRO A 128 -4.93 -8.00 1.39
CA PRO A 128 -5.49 -8.41 2.66
C PRO A 128 -4.45 -9.09 3.56
N ILE A 129 -4.73 -9.14 4.87
CA ILE A 129 -3.88 -9.83 5.84
C ILE A 129 -3.64 -11.27 5.38
N ILE A 130 -2.37 -11.65 5.29
CA ILE A 130 -1.96 -13.02 4.97
C ILE A 130 -1.90 -13.87 6.24
N ARG A 131 -2.11 -15.17 6.07
CA ARG A 131 -2.15 -16.15 7.16
C ARG A 131 -0.93 -17.07 7.12
N SER A 132 -0.80 -17.88 8.17
CA SER A 132 0.31 -18.82 8.34
C SER A 132 0.57 -19.75 7.16
N ASN A 133 -0.48 -20.16 6.42
CA ASN A 133 -0.33 -21.00 5.24
C ASN A 133 0.44 -20.33 4.10
N ILE A 134 0.31 -19.01 3.94
CA ILE A 134 1.09 -18.24 2.96
C ILE A 134 2.49 -17.97 3.50
N ILE A 135 2.61 -17.57 4.78
CA ILE A 135 3.91 -17.34 5.42
C ILE A 135 4.76 -18.63 5.34
N GLY A 136 4.20 -19.77 5.67
CA GLY A 136 4.88 -21.08 5.64
C GLY A 136 5.09 -21.68 4.24
N SER A 137 4.64 -21.01 3.17
CA SER A 137 4.92 -21.43 1.79
C SER A 137 6.12 -20.73 1.16
N VAL A 138 6.81 -19.89 1.93
CA VAL A 138 7.99 -19.13 1.52
C VAL A 138 9.20 -19.59 2.33
N ARG A 139 10.36 -19.74 1.70
CA ARG A 139 11.53 -20.37 2.34
C ARG A 139 12.25 -19.47 3.34
N THR A 140 12.34 -18.17 3.08
CA THR A 140 13.15 -17.26 3.91
C THR A 140 12.28 -16.28 4.68
N MET A 141 11.54 -15.40 3.99
CA MET A 141 10.72 -14.39 4.64
C MET A 141 9.62 -13.82 3.75
N VAL A 142 8.61 -13.27 4.40
CA VAL A 142 7.63 -12.39 3.76
C VAL A 142 7.88 -10.97 4.21
N ILE A 143 7.95 -10.03 3.27
CA ILE A 143 8.17 -8.61 3.52
C ILE A 143 6.90 -7.84 3.14
N ASN A 144 6.45 -6.94 4.01
CA ASN A 144 5.35 -6.01 3.73
C ASN A 144 5.85 -4.58 3.67
N ALA A 145 5.26 -3.78 2.78
CA ALA A 145 5.41 -2.32 2.79
C ALA A 145 4.25 -1.66 3.52
N HIS A 146 4.55 -1.00 4.63
CA HIS A 146 3.60 -0.24 5.42
C HIS A 146 3.86 1.26 5.32
N SER A 147 2.79 2.09 5.25
CA SER A 147 2.87 3.52 4.97
C SER A 147 2.99 4.37 6.25
N SER A 148 3.87 3.99 7.15
CA SER A 148 4.27 4.79 8.32
C SER A 148 5.65 4.41 8.80
N ILE A 149 6.19 5.21 9.71
CA ILE A 149 7.36 4.82 10.52
C ILE A 149 6.85 4.01 11.72
N LEU A 150 6.89 2.68 11.59
CA LEU A 150 6.49 1.77 12.66
C LEU A 150 7.35 1.98 13.93
N PRO A 151 6.78 1.76 15.12
CA PRO A 151 5.53 1.07 15.41
C PRO A 151 4.27 1.94 15.36
N GLU A 152 4.37 3.22 15.02
CA GLU A 152 3.20 4.12 14.96
C GLU A 152 2.34 3.89 13.72
N TYR A 153 1.04 4.17 13.82
CA TYR A 153 0.06 4.12 12.72
C TYR A 153 -0.06 2.73 12.06
N ARG A 154 -0.07 1.65 12.85
CA ARG A 154 -0.36 0.30 12.36
C ARG A 154 -1.77 0.22 11.75
N GLY A 155 -1.95 -0.69 10.81
CA GLY A 155 -3.24 -1.00 10.20
C GLY A 155 -3.56 -0.17 8.96
N ALA A 156 -4.78 0.33 8.84
CA ALA A 156 -5.28 0.92 7.60
C ALA A 156 -5.27 2.45 7.59
N LYS A 157 -5.06 3.03 6.39
CA LYS A 157 -5.19 4.50 6.19
C LYS A 157 -4.17 5.34 6.94
N SER A 158 -2.96 4.84 7.11
CA SER A 158 -1.89 5.49 7.89
C SER A 158 -1.64 6.93 7.44
N GLU A 159 -1.54 7.19 6.12
CA GLU A 159 -1.32 8.53 5.57
C GLU A 159 -2.48 9.50 5.90
N PHE A 160 -3.71 8.98 5.93
CA PHE A 160 -4.88 9.76 6.33
C PHE A 160 -4.79 10.17 7.81
N TRP A 161 -4.45 9.22 8.69
CA TRP A 161 -4.35 9.49 10.11
C TRP A 161 -3.18 10.38 10.47
N GLN A 162 -2.04 10.26 9.77
CA GLN A 162 -0.90 11.18 9.91
C GLN A 162 -1.30 12.62 9.55
N CYS A 163 -2.04 12.81 8.45
CA CYS A 163 -2.58 14.12 8.09
C CYS A 163 -3.64 14.62 9.09
N PHE A 164 -4.51 13.74 9.58
CA PHE A 164 -5.52 14.09 10.58
C PHE A 164 -4.91 14.58 11.89
N HIS A 165 -3.84 13.94 12.36
CA HIS A 165 -3.11 14.28 13.57
C HIS A 165 -2.00 15.33 13.35
N GLN A 166 -1.70 15.66 12.09
CA GLN A 166 -0.55 16.50 11.71
C GLN A 166 0.80 15.93 12.23
N ASP A 167 0.88 14.61 12.32
CA ASP A 167 2.03 13.88 12.87
C ASP A 167 2.96 13.40 11.74
N PHE A 168 3.64 14.33 11.11
CA PHE A 168 4.49 14.04 9.95
C PHE A 168 5.88 13.49 10.31
N LYS A 169 6.25 13.51 11.59
CA LYS A 169 7.49 12.84 12.03
C LYS A 169 7.43 11.31 11.87
N HIS A 170 6.21 10.74 11.85
CA HIS A 170 5.98 9.33 11.60
C HIS A 170 5.48 9.06 10.17
N ALA A 171 5.49 10.07 9.28
CA ALA A 171 5.20 9.90 7.88
C ALA A 171 6.40 9.27 7.14
N GLY A 172 6.09 8.34 6.23
CA GLY A 172 7.09 7.58 5.48
C GLY A 172 6.67 6.16 5.23
N ILE A 173 7.64 5.28 5.03
CA ILE A 173 7.41 3.85 4.84
C ILE A 173 8.23 3.02 5.81
N THR A 174 7.73 1.85 6.13
CA THR A 174 8.46 0.76 6.76
C THR A 174 8.34 -0.48 5.90
N LEU A 175 9.47 -1.06 5.49
CA LEU A 175 9.56 -2.42 4.99
C LEU A 175 9.85 -3.32 6.19
N HIS A 176 8.95 -4.25 6.49
CA HIS A 176 9.06 -5.10 7.67
C HIS A 176 8.77 -6.56 7.33
N GLN A 177 9.33 -7.46 8.10
CA GLN A 177 8.99 -8.88 8.03
C GLN A 177 7.55 -9.08 8.50
N VAL A 178 6.83 -9.98 7.86
CA VAL A 178 5.45 -10.29 8.25
C VAL A 178 5.46 -11.39 9.30
N ASP A 179 4.72 -11.16 10.38
CA ASP A 179 4.37 -12.11 11.42
C ASP A 179 2.85 -12.32 11.49
N VAL A 180 2.37 -12.96 12.56
CA VAL A 180 0.94 -13.22 12.76
C VAL A 180 0.14 -11.99 13.23
N GLY A 181 0.83 -10.91 13.61
CA GLY A 181 0.21 -9.66 14.05
C GLY A 181 -0.07 -8.69 12.89
N VAL A 182 -0.68 -7.55 13.22
CA VAL A 182 -0.92 -6.48 12.24
C VAL A 182 0.23 -5.48 12.32
N ASP A 183 1.10 -5.51 11.31
CA ASP A 183 2.28 -4.64 11.18
C ASP A 183 3.20 -4.68 12.43
N THR A 184 3.37 -5.88 13.02
CA THR A 184 4.13 -6.08 14.27
C THR A 184 5.51 -6.70 14.07
N GLY A 185 5.79 -7.24 12.89
CA GLY A 185 7.05 -7.94 12.61
C GLY A 185 8.26 -7.01 12.52
N ASP A 186 9.44 -7.62 12.51
CA ASP A 186 10.73 -6.92 12.56
C ASP A 186 10.90 -5.91 11.43
N ILE A 187 11.37 -4.72 11.79
CA ILE A 187 11.65 -3.65 10.83
C ILE A 187 12.96 -3.98 10.11
N LEU A 188 12.90 -3.95 8.78
CA LEU A 188 14.04 -4.19 7.90
C LEU A 188 14.60 -2.88 7.30
N MET A 189 13.71 -1.94 6.98
CA MET A 189 14.07 -0.62 6.45
C MET A 189 12.98 0.40 6.76
N GLN A 190 13.38 1.63 7.04
CA GLN A 190 12.46 2.78 7.16
C GLN A 190 12.97 3.94 6.33
N VAL A 191 12.05 4.61 5.62
CA VAL A 191 12.34 5.83 4.86
C VAL A 191 11.32 6.90 5.23
N LYS A 192 11.76 7.99 5.84
CA LYS A 192 10.89 9.10 6.23
C LYS A 192 10.39 9.88 5.02
N ALA A 193 9.19 10.42 5.13
CA ALA A 193 8.65 11.36 4.15
C ALA A 193 9.33 12.73 4.28
N ASN A 194 9.45 13.43 3.14
CA ASN A 194 9.90 14.81 3.13
C ASN A 194 8.72 15.76 3.45
N PRO A 195 8.94 16.91 4.09
CA PRO A 195 7.87 17.86 4.41
C PRO A 195 6.97 18.27 3.23
N PRO A 196 7.49 18.51 2.00
CA PRO A 196 6.64 18.83 0.84
C PRO A 196 5.66 17.71 0.44
N ASP A 197 5.88 16.48 0.86
CA ASP A 197 5.01 15.32 0.57
C ASP A 197 3.83 15.22 1.53
N CYS A 198 3.89 15.93 2.66
CA CYS A 198 2.96 15.80 3.78
C CYS A 198 1.76 16.75 3.70
N THR A 199 1.43 17.29 2.53
CA THR A 199 0.38 18.30 2.36
C THR A 199 -1.04 17.73 2.41
N ASN A 200 -1.23 16.49 1.98
CA ASN A 200 -2.51 15.79 1.99
C ASN A 200 -2.29 14.26 1.89
N PRO A 201 -3.32 13.45 2.25
CA PRO A 201 -3.16 11.98 2.27
C PRO A 201 -2.84 11.36 0.90
N GLU A 202 -3.39 11.93 -0.18
CA GLU A 202 -3.20 11.41 -1.54
C GLU A 202 -1.76 11.62 -2.02
N ARG A 203 -1.22 12.82 -1.79
CA ARG A 203 0.17 13.13 -2.12
C ARG A 203 1.14 12.28 -1.28
N LEU A 204 0.91 12.21 0.03
CA LEU A 204 1.75 11.40 0.91
C LEU A 204 1.74 9.91 0.51
N ARG A 205 0.57 9.36 0.13
CA ARG A 205 0.45 7.97 -0.34
C ARG A 205 1.26 7.72 -1.61
N VAL A 206 1.22 8.62 -2.59
CA VAL A 206 1.98 8.48 -3.83
C VAL A 206 3.48 8.64 -3.56
N SER A 207 3.88 9.61 -2.76
CA SER A 207 5.28 9.77 -2.34
C SER A 207 5.80 8.56 -1.58
N ASN A 208 4.98 7.95 -0.72
CA ASN A 208 5.31 6.70 -0.05
C ASN A 208 5.42 5.53 -1.04
N ALA A 209 4.55 5.48 -2.07
CA ALA A 209 4.68 4.47 -3.13
C ALA A 209 6.02 4.59 -3.88
N ILE A 210 6.45 5.80 -4.19
CA ILE A 210 7.77 6.04 -4.81
C ILE A 210 8.90 5.57 -3.88
N ARG A 211 8.80 5.82 -2.57
CA ARG A 211 9.79 5.32 -1.60
C ARG A 211 9.85 3.79 -1.54
N VAL A 212 8.71 3.12 -1.68
CA VAL A 212 8.68 1.64 -1.78
C VAL A 212 9.37 1.18 -3.06
N ILE A 213 9.10 1.84 -4.20
CA ILE A 213 9.70 1.51 -5.49
C ILE A 213 11.23 1.65 -5.46
N GLU A 214 11.74 2.67 -4.78
CA GLU A 214 13.18 2.89 -4.63
C GLU A 214 13.79 2.03 -3.52
N GLY A 215 13.13 1.89 -2.39
CA GLY A 215 13.68 1.23 -1.20
C GLY A 215 13.70 -0.28 -1.29
N LEU A 216 12.71 -0.91 -1.95
CA LEU A 216 12.64 -2.36 -2.00
C LEU A 216 13.84 -3.01 -2.72
N PRO A 217 14.29 -2.54 -3.90
CA PRO A 217 15.50 -3.09 -4.52
C PRO A 217 16.72 -3.03 -3.60
N MET A 218 16.93 -1.89 -2.93
CA MET A 218 18.05 -1.70 -1.99
C MET A 218 17.99 -2.69 -0.82
N LEU A 219 16.80 -2.90 -0.23
CA LEU A 219 16.62 -3.89 0.82
C LEU A 219 16.90 -5.30 0.31
N LEU A 220 16.38 -5.66 -0.86
CA LEU A 220 16.56 -7.01 -1.43
C LEU A 220 18.02 -7.35 -1.73
N GLU A 221 18.86 -6.38 -2.07
CA GLU A 221 20.31 -6.58 -2.19
C GLU A 221 20.93 -7.00 -0.85
N THR A 222 20.56 -6.33 0.25
CA THR A 222 21.06 -6.70 1.58
C THR A 222 20.51 -8.04 2.05
N VAL A 223 19.26 -8.37 1.71
CA VAL A 223 18.68 -9.70 2.00
C VAL A 223 19.42 -10.79 1.22
N LYS A 224 19.71 -10.55 -0.06
CA LYS A 224 20.43 -11.48 -0.92
C LYS A 224 21.86 -11.76 -0.42
N SER A 225 22.54 -10.75 0.08
CA SER A 225 23.89 -10.87 0.65
C SER A 225 23.90 -11.35 2.10
N GLY A 226 22.74 -11.44 2.77
CA GLY A 226 22.65 -11.77 4.20
C GLY A 226 23.09 -10.63 5.13
N SER A 227 23.34 -9.42 4.61
CA SER A 227 23.83 -8.26 5.39
C SER A 227 22.72 -7.36 5.93
N TYR A 228 21.45 -7.72 5.75
CA TYR A 228 20.31 -6.93 6.23
C TYR A 228 20.28 -6.90 7.77
N ARG A 229 19.79 -5.77 8.29
CA ARG A 229 19.59 -5.59 9.73
C ARG A 229 18.10 -5.74 10.07
N ARG A 230 17.82 -6.20 11.29
CA ARG A 230 16.48 -6.27 11.85
C ARG A 230 16.43 -5.46 13.14
N ILE A 231 15.34 -4.68 13.27
CA ILE A 231 15.00 -4.01 14.52
C ILE A 231 13.72 -4.66 15.01
N LEU A 232 13.81 -5.30 16.18
CA LEU A 232 12.64 -5.90 16.83
C LEU A 232 11.71 -4.78 17.29
N GLN A 233 10.44 -4.83 16.87
CA GLN A 233 9.47 -3.82 17.34
C GLN A 233 9.19 -3.94 18.84
N SER A 234 9.41 -5.12 19.44
CA SER A 234 9.34 -5.32 20.89
C SER A 234 10.35 -4.48 21.68
N ASP A 235 11.48 -4.14 21.06
CA ASP A 235 12.55 -3.35 21.70
C ASP A 235 12.30 -1.84 21.60
N LEU A 236 11.29 -1.45 20.83
CA LEU A 236 10.88 -0.07 20.68
C LEU A 236 9.83 0.31 21.73
N SER A 237 9.68 1.60 21.97
CA SER A 237 8.58 2.12 22.79
C SER A 237 7.22 1.67 22.22
N LYS A 238 6.28 1.35 23.11
CA LYS A 238 4.91 1.03 22.71
C LYS A 238 4.33 2.14 21.84
N PRO A 239 3.61 1.80 20.76
CA PRO A 239 2.98 2.80 19.91
C PRO A 239 1.99 3.64 20.72
N LYS A 240 1.99 4.94 20.47
CA LYS A 240 1.03 5.89 21.06
C LYS A 240 -0.29 5.92 20.30
N THR A 241 -0.26 5.44 19.06
CA THR A 241 -1.44 5.37 18.20
C THR A 241 -2.07 3.96 18.25
N PRO A 242 -3.39 3.85 18.13
CA PRO A 242 -4.06 2.55 18.02
C PRO A 242 -3.77 1.89 16.67
N THR A 243 -4.10 0.61 16.54
CA THR A 243 -4.16 -0.05 15.25
C THR A 243 -5.44 0.35 14.53
N TYR A 244 -5.32 1.14 13.47
CA TYR A 244 -6.44 1.71 12.74
C TYR A 244 -7.10 0.70 11.78
N ARG A 245 -8.42 0.83 11.63
CA ARG A 245 -9.23 0.07 10.68
C ARG A 245 -9.88 1.02 9.66
N VAL A 246 -10.26 0.50 8.51
CA VAL A 246 -10.95 1.30 7.48
C VAL A 246 -12.25 1.95 8.01
N LYS A 247 -12.99 1.25 8.89
CA LYS A 247 -14.24 1.72 9.47
C LYS A 247 -14.09 2.84 10.50
N ASP A 248 -12.86 3.08 10.98
CA ASP A 248 -12.62 4.11 12.00
C ASP A 248 -12.64 5.53 11.39
N VAL A 249 -12.63 5.65 10.05
CA VAL A 249 -12.71 6.95 9.36
C VAL A 249 -14.18 7.36 9.19
N GLY A 250 -14.64 8.30 10.01
CA GLY A 250 -15.96 8.92 9.92
C GLY A 250 -15.97 10.20 9.09
N ILE A 251 -17.15 10.78 8.90
CA ILE A 251 -17.35 12.00 8.09
C ILE A 251 -16.67 13.22 8.74
N GLU A 252 -16.63 13.28 10.07
CA GLU A 252 -15.95 14.31 10.86
C GLU A 252 -14.43 14.30 10.60
N HIS A 253 -13.83 13.11 10.56
CA HIS A 253 -12.41 12.94 10.24
C HIS A 253 -12.10 13.40 8.80
N LEU A 254 -12.96 13.00 7.85
CA LEU A 254 -12.84 13.41 6.44
C LEU A 254 -12.99 14.93 6.29
N SER A 255 -13.94 15.55 7.01
CA SER A 255 -14.17 17.00 6.96
C SER A 255 -12.96 17.78 7.48
N LYS A 256 -12.37 17.33 8.58
CA LYS A 256 -11.15 17.95 9.12
C LYS A 256 -10.01 17.90 8.12
N VAL A 257 -9.75 16.72 7.52
CA VAL A 257 -8.61 16.52 6.63
C VAL A 257 -8.78 17.22 5.28
N TYR A 258 -9.99 17.18 4.69
CA TYR A 258 -10.19 17.68 3.33
C TYR A 258 -10.78 19.09 3.26
N LEU A 259 -11.48 19.56 4.29
CA LEU A 259 -12.13 20.87 4.29
C LEU A 259 -11.58 21.81 5.36
N GLY A 260 -10.68 21.36 6.24
CA GLY A 260 -10.16 22.18 7.35
C GLY A 260 -11.22 22.51 8.42
N VAL A 261 -12.36 21.79 8.44
CA VAL A 261 -13.45 22.05 9.36
C VAL A 261 -13.15 21.39 10.70
N HIS A 262 -13.01 22.19 11.76
CA HIS A 262 -12.82 21.75 13.13
C HIS A 262 -14.15 21.85 13.88
N GLY A 263 -14.61 20.76 14.52
CA GLY A 263 -15.81 20.71 15.34
C GLY A 263 -16.83 19.66 14.89
N LYS A 264 -17.84 19.40 15.76
CA LYS A 264 -18.98 18.53 15.39
C LYS A 264 -19.75 19.21 14.26
N LEU A 265 -19.85 18.53 13.12
CA LEU A 265 -20.79 18.92 12.08
C LEU A 265 -22.19 18.78 12.67
N GLY A 266 -22.91 19.87 12.84
CA GLY A 266 -24.29 19.85 13.29
C GLY A 266 -25.10 18.83 12.48
N SER A 267 -25.89 18.07 13.19
CA SER A 267 -26.85 17.07 12.69
C SER A 267 -27.83 17.66 11.68
#